data_82742fa64cbb77b8f68ebb03060879b4
#
_entry.id   82742fa64cbb77b8f68ebb03060879b4
#
_cell.length_a   1.000
_cell.length_b   1.000
_cell.length_c   1.000
_cell.angle_alpha   90.00
_cell.angle_beta   90.00
_cell.angle_gamma   90.00
#
_symmetry.space_group_name_H-M   'P 1'
#
loop_
_entity.id
_entity.type
_entity.pdbx_description
1 polymer ?
#
loop_
_entity_poly.entity_id
_entity_poly.type
_entity_poly.pdbx_seq_one_letter_code
_entity_poly.pdbx_strand_id
1 'polypeptide(L)'
;MSLYLIKGQYRIAHSEPDGDSVHFFPDDKEAFTSLHLAAHLGGGGAAQLRLDAIDALETHYTPATHGARTLHQPLDLAHAAGGRLLDLLGFTNVVRDGETVTGATPDATPGYILTRFADKYGRPVSLAYAGATDRPDQQPVFTDVALLRGSVNYQLLSEGLVYPTFYSRLYPDLRADLTVAAADAQGSKAGVWASDATTSGATIQTLADLTDHLVIMPKLFRRLAEYFALGAGDVSLAGFMAFLASHNDRLYVISDGHATGFDTVVEVDGQTVRLTREVTDLIFVEG
;
A
#
# COMPACT_ATOMS: atom_id res chain seq x y z
N MET A 1 -2.51 -18.96 -8.16
CA MET A 1 -3.91 -18.48 -8.36
C MET A 1 -4.07 -17.93 -9.78
N SER A 2 -5.33 -17.81 -10.30
CA SER A 2 -5.54 -17.19 -11.61
C SER A 2 -5.97 -15.75 -11.44
N LEU A 3 -5.22 -14.83 -12.05
CA LEU A 3 -5.50 -13.42 -12.20
C LEU A 3 -5.69 -13.10 -13.68
N TYR A 4 -6.45 -12.09 -14.01
CA TYR A 4 -6.57 -11.60 -15.37
C TYR A 4 -5.41 -10.68 -15.70
N LEU A 5 -4.77 -10.93 -16.84
CA LEU A 5 -3.74 -10.05 -17.39
C LEU A 5 -4.43 -8.93 -18.17
N ILE A 6 -4.05 -7.69 -17.87
CA ILE A 6 -4.49 -6.53 -18.66
C ILE A 6 -3.23 -5.80 -19.13
N LYS A 7 -3.10 -5.66 -20.45
CA LYS A 7 -2.01 -4.89 -21.08
C LYS A 7 -2.31 -3.42 -21.10
N GLY A 8 -1.26 -2.61 -21.09
CA GLY A 8 -1.40 -1.17 -21.16
C GLY A 8 -0.08 -0.45 -20.96
N GLN A 9 -0.18 0.75 -20.43
CA GLN A 9 0.96 1.60 -20.15
C GLN A 9 0.76 2.37 -18.84
N TYR A 10 1.87 2.65 -18.18
CA TYR A 10 1.89 3.59 -17.06
C TYR A 10 2.13 4.99 -17.58
N ARG A 11 1.43 5.98 -17.00
CA ARG A 11 1.65 7.41 -17.23
C ARG A 11 1.50 8.11 -15.89
N ILE A 12 2.46 8.94 -15.54
CA ILE A 12 2.56 9.53 -14.21
C ILE A 12 2.44 11.05 -14.19
N ALA A 13 2.53 11.73 -15.34
CA ALA A 13 2.36 13.17 -15.40
C ALA A 13 0.95 13.59 -14.90
N HIS A 14 0.91 14.63 -14.08
CA HIS A 14 -0.30 15.17 -13.44
C HIS A 14 -0.98 14.17 -12.46
N SER A 15 -0.19 13.29 -11.87
CA SER A 15 -0.62 12.39 -10.77
C SER A 15 0.34 12.48 -9.59
N GLU A 16 -0.04 11.89 -8.49
CA GLU A 16 0.71 11.87 -7.23
C GLU A 16 0.99 10.41 -6.83
N PRO A 17 1.85 9.69 -7.61
CA PRO A 17 2.18 8.32 -7.30
C PRO A 17 3.02 8.27 -6.02
N ASP A 18 2.60 7.41 -5.10
CA ASP A 18 3.34 7.02 -3.91
C ASP A 18 3.98 5.62 -4.08
N GLY A 19 4.38 4.97 -2.99
CA GLY A 19 5.09 3.69 -3.07
C GLY A 19 4.19 2.48 -3.37
N ASP A 20 2.86 2.61 -3.39
CA ASP A 20 1.92 1.51 -3.60
C ASP A 20 0.76 1.84 -4.55
N SER A 21 0.76 3.01 -5.16
CA SER A 21 -0.25 3.40 -6.13
C SER A 21 0.34 4.10 -7.37
N VAL A 22 -0.25 3.86 -8.55
CA VAL A 22 0.18 4.46 -9.80
C VAL A 22 -0.96 4.43 -10.83
N HIS A 23 -0.96 5.38 -11.76
CA HIS A 23 -1.90 5.39 -12.89
C HIS A 23 -1.50 4.39 -13.98
N PHE A 24 -2.47 3.59 -14.40
CA PHE A 24 -2.36 2.63 -15.49
C PHE A 24 -3.46 2.89 -16.52
N PHE A 25 -3.08 2.85 -17.80
CA PHE A 25 -3.97 3.06 -18.93
C PHE A 25 -4.05 1.75 -19.71
N PRO A 26 -5.15 0.99 -19.62
CA PRO A 26 -5.30 -0.23 -20.39
C PRO A 26 -5.33 0.07 -21.89
N ASP A 27 -4.76 -0.83 -22.70
CA ASP A 27 -4.79 -0.71 -24.16
C ASP A 27 -6.22 -0.78 -24.68
N ASP A 28 -7.03 -1.67 -24.10
CA ASP A 28 -8.47 -1.74 -24.31
C ASP A 28 -9.20 -1.08 -23.12
N LYS A 29 -9.88 0.04 -23.36
CA LYS A 29 -10.62 0.79 -22.34
C LYS A 29 -11.77 0.00 -21.71
N GLU A 30 -12.29 -1.00 -22.41
CA GLU A 30 -13.36 -1.87 -21.93
C GLU A 30 -12.83 -3.10 -21.15
N ALA A 31 -11.51 -3.28 -21.01
CA ALA A 31 -10.92 -4.46 -20.39
C ALA A 31 -11.50 -4.76 -19.01
N PHE A 32 -11.62 -3.76 -18.16
CA PHE A 32 -12.18 -3.95 -16.82
C PHE A 32 -13.67 -4.33 -16.85
N THR A 33 -14.46 -3.67 -17.72
CA THR A 33 -15.88 -3.95 -17.89
C THR A 33 -16.10 -5.35 -18.45
N SER A 34 -15.35 -5.73 -19.49
CA SER A 34 -15.42 -7.05 -20.14
C SER A 34 -15.08 -8.19 -19.17
N LEU A 35 -14.22 -7.93 -18.21
CA LEU A 35 -13.84 -8.86 -17.15
C LEU A 35 -14.71 -8.77 -15.89
N HIS A 36 -15.77 -7.97 -15.91
CA HIS A 36 -16.68 -7.72 -14.78
C HIS A 36 -15.95 -7.22 -13.52
N LEU A 37 -14.90 -6.43 -13.70
CA LEU A 37 -14.17 -5.77 -12.62
C LEU A 37 -14.76 -4.39 -12.37
N ALA A 38 -15.11 -4.10 -11.12
CA ALA A 38 -15.72 -2.83 -10.72
C ALA A 38 -14.67 -1.71 -10.59
N ALA A 39 -13.82 -1.55 -11.63
CA ALA A 39 -12.79 -0.53 -11.64
C ALA A 39 -13.35 0.83 -12.10
N HIS A 40 -12.91 1.91 -11.45
CA HIS A 40 -13.19 3.26 -11.90
C HIS A 40 -12.08 3.75 -12.82
N LEU A 41 -12.47 4.22 -14.00
CA LEU A 41 -11.55 4.91 -14.90
C LEU A 41 -11.75 6.42 -14.75
N GLY A 42 -10.69 7.10 -14.40
CA GLY A 42 -10.63 8.56 -14.33
C GLY A 42 -10.54 9.22 -15.70
N GLY A 43 -10.27 10.51 -15.71
CA GLY A 43 -10.09 11.29 -16.93
C GLY A 43 -9.05 10.66 -17.85
N GLY A 44 -9.35 10.57 -19.15
CA GLY A 44 -8.46 9.97 -20.14
C GLY A 44 -8.40 8.43 -20.12
N GLY A 45 -9.14 7.75 -19.26
CA GLY A 45 -9.17 6.29 -19.16
C GLY A 45 -8.10 5.69 -18.21
N ALA A 46 -7.60 6.49 -17.28
CA ALA A 46 -6.67 6.04 -16.25
C ALA A 46 -7.37 5.21 -15.18
N ALA A 47 -6.83 4.05 -14.84
CA ALA A 47 -7.13 3.33 -13.61
C ALA A 47 -6.06 3.69 -12.57
N GLN A 48 -6.45 4.16 -11.39
CA GLN A 48 -5.53 4.27 -10.25
C GLN A 48 -5.36 2.88 -9.64
N LEU A 49 -4.20 2.28 -9.82
CA LEU A 49 -3.91 0.98 -9.22
C LEU A 49 -3.70 1.12 -7.72
N ARG A 50 -4.07 0.06 -7.00
CA ARG A 50 -3.54 -0.26 -5.68
C ARG A 50 -2.67 -1.50 -5.82
N LEU A 51 -1.40 -1.39 -5.46
CA LEU A 51 -0.49 -2.52 -5.51
C LEU A 51 -0.84 -3.52 -4.40
N ASP A 52 -1.12 -4.77 -4.80
CA ASP A 52 -1.56 -5.83 -3.87
C ASP A 52 -0.42 -6.24 -2.91
N ALA A 53 -0.79 -6.63 -1.71
CA ALA A 53 0.08 -7.20 -0.68
C ALA A 53 1.10 -6.24 -0.04
N ILE A 54 1.17 -5.00 -0.44
CA ILE A 54 2.07 -3.98 0.10
C ILE A 54 1.33 -2.72 0.55
N ASP A 55 1.97 -1.94 1.42
CA ASP A 55 1.47 -0.65 1.91
C ASP A 55 2.69 0.27 2.12
N ALA A 56 2.78 1.36 1.40
CA ALA A 56 3.87 2.31 1.49
C ALA A 56 3.61 3.36 2.57
N LEU A 57 4.66 3.99 3.09
CA LEU A 57 4.50 5.16 3.95
C LEU A 57 3.76 6.26 3.18
N GLU A 58 2.82 6.90 3.87
CA GLU A 58 1.96 7.94 3.29
C GLU A 58 2.75 9.22 2.97
N THR A 59 2.67 9.69 1.75
CA THR A 59 3.21 11.00 1.35
C THR A 59 2.18 12.11 1.57
N HIS A 60 0.88 11.82 1.46
CA HIS A 60 -0.21 12.79 1.55
C HIS A 60 -1.54 12.11 1.93
N TYR A 61 -1.74 11.84 3.19
CA TYR A 61 -2.97 11.23 3.69
C TYR A 61 -3.91 12.28 4.29
N THR A 62 -5.14 12.37 3.79
CA THR A 62 -6.17 13.25 4.35
C THR A 62 -7.25 12.40 5.02
N PRO A 63 -7.41 12.46 6.35
CA PRO A 63 -8.51 11.81 7.05
C PRO A 63 -9.87 12.27 6.51
N ALA A 64 -10.86 11.38 6.50
CA ALA A 64 -12.21 11.69 6.00
C ALA A 64 -12.98 12.70 6.87
N THR A 65 -12.43 13.12 8.00
CA THR A 65 -13.02 14.12 8.91
C THR A 65 -13.01 15.49 8.24
N HIS A 66 -14.16 16.18 8.26
CA HIS A 66 -14.29 17.51 7.66
C HIS A 66 -13.28 18.50 8.25
N GLY A 67 -12.52 19.19 7.41
CA GLY A 67 -11.50 20.14 7.80
C GLY A 67 -10.20 19.51 8.33
N ALA A 68 -10.04 18.19 8.21
CA ALA A 68 -8.78 17.52 8.55
C ALA A 68 -7.64 18.03 7.67
N ARG A 69 -6.45 18.11 8.26
CA ARG A 69 -5.22 18.44 7.52
C ARG A 69 -4.71 17.19 6.83
N THR A 70 -4.10 17.38 5.67
CA THR A 70 -3.28 16.36 5.03
C THR A 70 -2.04 16.11 5.88
N LEU A 71 -1.77 14.85 6.17
CA LEU A 71 -0.64 14.37 6.95
C LEU A 71 0.22 13.46 6.09
N HIS A 72 1.44 13.22 6.52
CA HIS A 72 2.40 12.30 5.89
C HIS A 72 3.12 11.49 6.96
N GLN A 73 3.84 10.48 6.55
CA GLN A 73 4.85 9.78 7.35
C GLN A 73 6.23 10.30 6.94
N PRO A 74 7.35 9.87 7.55
CA PRO A 74 8.69 10.38 7.20
C PRO A 74 8.92 10.38 5.69
N LEU A 75 8.97 11.59 5.11
CA LEU A 75 8.93 11.79 3.65
C LEU A 75 10.14 11.21 2.93
N ASP A 76 11.30 11.17 3.56
CA ASP A 76 12.51 10.61 2.94
C ASP A 76 12.29 9.14 2.57
N LEU A 77 11.68 8.35 3.45
CA LEU A 77 11.38 6.94 3.22
C LEU A 77 10.16 6.76 2.30
N ALA A 78 9.12 7.58 2.47
CA ALA A 78 7.94 7.55 1.61
C ALA A 78 8.31 7.88 0.15
N HIS A 79 9.11 8.92 -0.08
CA HIS A 79 9.60 9.30 -1.40
C HIS A 79 10.58 8.27 -1.97
N ALA A 80 11.39 7.59 -1.14
CA ALA A 80 12.26 6.52 -1.61
C ALA A 80 11.44 5.37 -2.20
N ALA A 81 10.35 4.97 -1.56
CA ALA A 81 9.43 3.95 -2.07
C ALA A 81 8.77 4.39 -3.39
N GLY A 82 8.21 5.61 -3.44
CA GLY A 82 7.59 6.17 -4.64
C GLY A 82 8.59 6.34 -5.79
N GLY A 83 9.81 6.83 -5.53
CA GLY A 83 10.88 6.94 -6.51
C GLY A 83 11.25 5.58 -7.07
N ARG A 84 11.45 4.58 -6.20
CA ARG A 84 11.80 3.23 -6.63
C ARG A 84 10.70 2.54 -7.43
N LEU A 85 9.42 2.76 -7.07
CA LEU A 85 8.28 2.32 -7.88
C LEU A 85 8.41 2.83 -9.33
N LEU A 86 8.67 4.13 -9.49
CA LEU A 86 8.77 4.74 -10.82
C LEU A 86 9.99 4.25 -11.60
N ASP A 87 11.14 4.08 -10.93
CA ASP A 87 12.34 3.47 -11.54
C ASP A 87 12.06 2.05 -12.04
N LEU A 88 11.42 1.22 -11.23
CA LEU A 88 11.05 -0.16 -11.59
C LEU A 88 10.07 -0.22 -12.76
N LEU A 89 9.20 0.78 -12.90
CA LEU A 89 8.31 0.93 -14.03
C LEU A 89 8.99 1.52 -15.28
N GLY A 90 10.25 1.95 -15.17
CA GLY A 90 11.06 2.43 -16.29
C GLY A 90 11.02 3.94 -16.52
N PHE A 91 10.55 4.73 -15.55
CA PHE A 91 10.62 6.18 -15.60
C PHE A 91 11.97 6.70 -15.09
N THR A 92 12.47 7.76 -15.73
CA THR A 92 13.67 8.51 -15.31
C THR A 92 13.37 10.01 -15.35
N ASN A 93 14.27 10.81 -14.78
CA ASN A 93 14.15 12.27 -14.78
C ASN A 93 12.76 12.75 -14.31
N VAL A 94 12.24 12.12 -13.24
CA VAL A 94 10.93 12.49 -12.68
C VAL A 94 11.05 13.87 -12.01
N VAL A 95 10.24 14.82 -12.48
CA VAL A 95 10.14 16.16 -11.91
C VAL A 95 8.82 16.30 -11.19
N ARG A 96 8.85 16.84 -9.97
CA ARG A 96 7.67 17.05 -9.14
C ARG A 96 7.51 18.51 -8.74
N ASP A 97 6.26 18.91 -8.52
CA ASP A 97 5.87 20.13 -7.79
C ASP A 97 5.02 19.66 -6.59
N GLY A 98 5.60 19.71 -5.39
CA GLY A 98 5.07 18.96 -4.24
C GLY A 98 5.02 17.45 -4.54
N GLU A 99 3.89 16.82 -4.32
CA GLU A 99 3.67 15.40 -4.62
C GLU A 99 3.29 15.15 -6.10
N THR A 100 2.86 16.19 -6.82
CA THR A 100 2.41 16.07 -8.22
C THR A 100 3.59 15.94 -9.17
N VAL A 101 3.59 14.90 -10.00
CA VAL A 101 4.56 14.75 -11.08
C VAL A 101 4.22 15.71 -12.23
N THR A 102 5.17 16.57 -12.59
CA THR A 102 5.05 17.53 -13.69
C THR A 102 5.75 17.09 -14.98
N GLY A 103 6.65 16.11 -14.89
CA GLY A 103 7.34 15.53 -16.03
C GLY A 103 8.13 14.29 -15.69
N ALA A 104 8.35 13.44 -16.68
CA ALA A 104 9.18 12.24 -16.59
C ALA A 104 9.70 11.81 -17.96
N THR A 105 10.68 10.94 -18.00
CA THR A 105 11.21 10.35 -19.24
C THR A 105 11.17 8.81 -19.12
N PRO A 106 10.52 8.11 -20.07
CA PRO A 106 9.63 8.63 -21.11
C PRO A 106 8.29 9.12 -20.54
N ASP A 107 7.43 9.75 -21.34
CA ASP A 107 6.08 10.19 -20.92
C ASP A 107 5.15 9.02 -20.56
N ALA A 108 5.42 7.85 -21.12
CA ALA A 108 4.68 6.62 -20.86
C ALA A 108 5.61 5.40 -20.96
N THR A 109 5.39 4.41 -20.12
CA THR A 109 6.11 3.12 -20.17
C THR A 109 5.13 1.99 -20.43
N PRO A 110 5.45 1.03 -21.32
CA PRO A 110 4.60 -0.15 -21.52
C PRO A 110 4.65 -1.03 -20.28
N GLY A 111 3.54 -1.72 -20.01
CA GLY A 111 3.46 -2.67 -18.92
C GLY A 111 2.17 -3.48 -18.96
N TYR A 112 2.00 -4.31 -17.97
CA TYR A 112 0.77 -5.06 -17.75
C TYR A 112 0.52 -5.24 -16.26
N ILE A 113 -0.71 -5.52 -15.93
CA ILE A 113 -1.12 -5.85 -14.57
C ILE A 113 -1.75 -7.22 -14.50
N LEU A 114 -1.64 -7.85 -13.35
CA LEU A 114 -2.42 -9.04 -13.02
C LEU A 114 -3.40 -8.64 -11.90
N THR A 115 -4.70 -8.75 -12.18
CA THR A 115 -5.77 -8.33 -11.25
C THR A 115 -6.97 -9.24 -11.33
N ARG A 116 -7.88 -9.19 -10.34
CA ARG A 116 -9.15 -9.93 -10.35
C ARG A 116 -10.28 -9.22 -9.62
N PHE A 117 -10.03 -8.08 -8.98
CA PHE A 117 -11.02 -7.29 -8.29
C PHE A 117 -10.53 -5.85 -8.12
N ALA A 118 -11.46 -4.96 -7.82
CA ALA A 118 -11.17 -3.61 -7.38
C ALA A 118 -11.57 -3.45 -5.90
N ASP A 119 -10.92 -2.52 -5.22
CA ASP A 119 -11.28 -2.15 -3.85
C ASP A 119 -12.60 -1.33 -3.83
N LYS A 120 -13.06 -0.96 -2.64
CA LYS A 120 -14.29 -0.18 -2.47
C LYS A 120 -14.26 1.22 -3.10
N TYR A 121 -13.09 1.71 -3.46
CA TYR A 121 -12.89 2.98 -4.16
C TYR A 121 -12.81 2.81 -5.68
N GLY A 122 -12.92 1.58 -6.18
CA GLY A 122 -12.81 1.25 -7.60
C GLY A 122 -11.38 1.19 -8.11
N ARG A 123 -10.38 1.08 -7.23
CA ARG A 123 -8.97 0.90 -7.63
C ARG A 123 -8.70 -0.58 -7.89
N PRO A 124 -8.23 -0.98 -9.09
CA PRO A 124 -7.82 -2.36 -9.35
C PRO A 124 -6.70 -2.77 -8.39
N VAL A 125 -6.94 -3.81 -7.59
CA VAL A 125 -5.92 -4.40 -6.72
C VAL A 125 -5.06 -5.33 -7.57
N SER A 126 -3.77 -5.01 -7.74
CA SER A 126 -2.97 -5.54 -8.83
C SER A 126 -1.54 -5.87 -8.45
N LEU A 127 -1.00 -6.89 -9.11
CA LEU A 127 0.44 -7.04 -9.29
C LEU A 127 0.85 -6.28 -10.55
N ALA A 128 1.82 -5.37 -10.45
CA ALA A 128 2.28 -4.52 -11.54
C ALA A 128 3.59 -5.04 -12.15
N TYR A 129 3.69 -4.94 -13.47
CA TYR A 129 4.87 -5.40 -14.23
C TYR A 129 5.26 -4.34 -15.26
N ALA A 130 6.55 -4.08 -15.37
CA ALA A 130 7.12 -3.23 -16.42
C ALA A 130 7.38 -4.01 -17.70
N GLY A 131 7.35 -3.29 -18.82
CA GLY A 131 7.64 -3.86 -20.13
C GLY A 131 6.47 -4.59 -20.78
N ALA A 132 6.63 -4.90 -22.06
CA ALA A 132 5.63 -5.63 -22.83
C ALA A 132 5.65 -7.12 -22.50
N THR A 133 4.55 -7.80 -22.77
CA THR A 133 4.44 -9.26 -22.65
C THR A 133 3.79 -9.87 -23.89
N ASP A 134 4.24 -11.06 -24.29
CA ASP A 134 3.63 -11.83 -25.38
C ASP A 134 2.36 -12.60 -24.95
N ARG A 135 2.07 -12.64 -23.64
CA ARG A 135 0.86 -13.29 -23.14
C ARG A 135 -0.39 -12.62 -23.71
N PRO A 136 -1.47 -13.37 -24.00
CA PRO A 136 -2.72 -12.80 -24.49
C PRO A 136 -3.33 -11.82 -23.46
N ASP A 137 -3.87 -10.71 -23.97
CA ASP A 137 -4.60 -9.74 -23.15
C ASP A 137 -5.94 -10.29 -22.67
N GLN A 138 -6.40 -9.80 -21.51
CA GLN A 138 -7.69 -10.14 -20.87
C GLN A 138 -7.90 -11.65 -20.64
N GLN A 139 -6.81 -12.41 -20.54
CA GLN A 139 -6.88 -13.84 -20.27
C GLN A 139 -6.45 -14.17 -18.84
N PRO A 140 -6.99 -15.26 -18.26
CA PRO A 140 -6.55 -15.72 -16.95
C PRO A 140 -5.12 -16.27 -17.03
N VAL A 141 -4.26 -15.79 -16.13
CA VAL A 141 -2.89 -16.25 -15.97
C VAL A 141 -2.75 -16.90 -14.60
N PHE A 142 -2.26 -18.14 -14.56
CA PHE A 142 -1.91 -18.77 -13.29
C PHE A 142 -0.69 -18.07 -12.71
N THR A 143 -0.89 -17.40 -11.57
CA THR A 143 0.15 -16.66 -10.88
C THR A 143 0.78 -17.55 -9.83
N ASP A 144 1.99 -17.98 -10.08
CA ASP A 144 2.86 -18.70 -9.16
C ASP A 144 3.87 -17.75 -8.49
N VAL A 145 4.69 -18.28 -7.61
CA VAL A 145 5.76 -17.56 -6.91
C VAL A 145 6.79 -16.95 -7.87
N ALA A 146 7.11 -17.65 -8.97
CA ALA A 146 8.08 -17.15 -9.94
C ALA A 146 7.57 -15.89 -10.65
N LEU A 147 6.29 -15.88 -11.01
CA LEU A 147 5.65 -14.72 -11.61
C LEU A 147 5.50 -13.58 -10.58
N LEU A 148 5.10 -13.90 -9.34
CA LEU A 148 5.03 -12.92 -8.24
C LEU A 148 6.36 -12.18 -8.05
N ARG A 149 7.49 -12.91 -8.01
CA ARG A 149 8.82 -12.32 -7.79
C ARG A 149 9.26 -11.37 -8.91
N GLY A 150 8.67 -11.50 -10.10
CA GLY A 150 8.85 -10.55 -11.20
C GLY A 150 8.05 -9.26 -11.09
N SER A 151 7.12 -9.16 -10.14
CA SER A 151 6.29 -7.96 -9.97
C SER A 151 7.04 -6.83 -9.27
N VAL A 152 6.64 -5.60 -9.55
CA VAL A 152 7.11 -4.40 -8.87
C VAL A 152 6.77 -4.47 -7.36
N ASN A 153 5.60 -5.00 -7.02
CA ASN A 153 5.16 -5.23 -5.64
C ASN A 153 6.19 -6.04 -4.84
N TYR A 154 6.62 -7.18 -5.38
CA TYR A 154 7.60 -8.04 -4.72
C TYR A 154 8.97 -7.36 -4.58
N GLN A 155 9.42 -6.64 -5.61
CA GLN A 155 10.70 -5.96 -5.59
C GLN A 155 10.74 -4.87 -4.52
N LEU A 156 9.72 -4.01 -4.44
CA LEU A 156 9.61 -3.00 -3.38
C LEU A 156 9.61 -3.60 -1.97
N LEU A 157 8.88 -4.72 -1.79
CA LEU A 157 8.82 -5.41 -0.50
C LEU A 157 10.17 -6.03 -0.14
N SER A 158 10.83 -6.71 -1.08
CA SER A 158 12.13 -7.35 -0.85
C SER A 158 13.27 -6.38 -0.60
N GLU A 159 13.15 -5.15 -1.12
CA GLU A 159 14.06 -4.05 -0.84
C GLU A 159 13.76 -3.33 0.50
N GLY A 160 12.68 -3.73 1.19
CA GLY A 160 12.27 -3.15 2.48
C GLY A 160 11.72 -1.74 2.39
N LEU A 161 11.27 -1.29 1.21
CA LEU A 161 10.77 0.07 1.00
C LEU A 161 9.31 0.25 1.39
N VAL A 162 8.58 -0.86 1.54
CA VAL A 162 7.16 -0.91 1.88
C VAL A 162 6.89 -1.97 2.94
N TYR A 163 5.76 -1.83 3.63
CA TYR A 163 5.30 -2.86 4.56
C TYR A 163 4.50 -3.96 3.85
N PRO A 164 4.59 -5.22 4.29
CA PRO A 164 3.64 -6.23 3.88
C PRO A 164 2.27 -5.92 4.48
N THR A 165 1.23 -5.92 3.65
CA THR A 165 -0.15 -5.72 4.10
C THR A 165 -1.05 -6.71 3.38
N PHE A 166 -1.30 -7.84 4.02
CA PHE A 166 -2.01 -8.95 3.41
C PHE A 166 -3.51 -8.82 3.61
N TYR A 167 -4.25 -9.10 2.54
CA TYR A 167 -5.70 -9.18 2.57
C TYR A 167 -6.20 -10.59 2.30
N SER A 168 -7.43 -10.88 2.69
CA SER A 168 -8.01 -12.22 2.67
C SER A 168 -8.09 -12.86 1.29
N ARG A 169 -8.02 -12.06 0.22
CA ARG A 169 -8.03 -12.53 -1.17
C ARG A 169 -6.66 -12.92 -1.72
N LEU A 170 -5.59 -12.62 -0.99
CA LEU A 170 -4.23 -13.05 -1.36
C LEU A 170 -4.04 -14.54 -1.04
N TYR A 171 -3.57 -15.30 -2.03
CA TYR A 171 -3.40 -16.74 -1.88
C TYR A 171 -2.25 -17.11 -0.93
N PRO A 172 -2.41 -18.21 -0.16
CA PRO A 172 -1.45 -18.59 0.88
C PRO A 172 -0.03 -18.83 0.41
N ASP A 173 0.15 -19.42 -0.79
CA ASP A 173 1.46 -19.69 -1.38
C ASP A 173 2.20 -18.39 -1.74
N LEU A 174 1.50 -17.43 -2.33
CA LEU A 174 2.06 -16.10 -2.65
C LEU A 174 2.36 -15.32 -1.37
N ARG A 175 1.44 -15.36 -0.39
CA ARG A 175 1.65 -14.72 0.91
C ARG A 175 2.86 -15.29 1.64
N ALA A 176 3.05 -16.62 1.62
CA ALA A 176 4.19 -17.25 2.26
C ALA A 176 5.53 -16.75 1.69
N ASP A 177 5.63 -16.60 0.37
CA ASP A 177 6.84 -16.08 -0.28
C ASP A 177 7.08 -14.59 0.04
N LEU A 178 6.02 -13.79 0.05
CA LEU A 178 6.09 -12.38 0.47
C LEU A 178 6.49 -12.24 1.96
N THR A 179 6.02 -13.15 2.82
CA THR A 179 6.41 -13.18 4.24
C THR A 179 7.91 -13.42 4.38
N VAL A 180 8.48 -14.35 3.59
CA VAL A 180 9.93 -14.58 3.59
C VAL A 180 10.69 -13.34 3.13
N ALA A 181 10.28 -12.73 2.02
CA ALA A 181 10.92 -11.51 1.51
C ALA A 181 10.87 -10.35 2.52
N ALA A 182 9.73 -10.16 3.19
CA ALA A 182 9.59 -9.14 4.25
C ALA A 182 10.47 -9.44 5.46
N ALA A 183 10.55 -10.70 5.89
CA ALA A 183 11.40 -11.11 7.02
C ALA A 183 12.90 -10.93 6.71
N ASP A 184 13.33 -11.21 5.49
CA ASP A 184 14.71 -10.99 5.05
C ASP A 184 15.07 -9.49 5.05
N ALA A 185 14.16 -8.64 4.54
CA ALA A 185 14.31 -7.19 4.56
C ALA A 185 14.35 -6.64 6.00
N GLN A 186 13.47 -7.14 6.88
CA GLN A 186 13.44 -6.77 8.30
C GLN A 186 14.72 -7.22 9.01
N GLY A 187 15.17 -8.46 8.78
CA GLY A 187 16.39 -9.01 9.38
C GLY A 187 17.67 -8.26 8.99
N SER A 188 17.71 -7.74 7.75
CA SER A 188 18.79 -6.89 7.25
C SER A 188 18.63 -5.40 7.59
N LYS A 189 17.51 -5.01 8.23
CA LYS A 189 17.13 -3.62 8.52
C LYS A 189 17.12 -2.73 7.27
N ALA A 190 16.64 -3.27 6.15
CA ALA A 190 16.54 -2.53 4.90
C ALA A 190 15.37 -1.51 4.94
N GLY A 191 15.57 -0.35 4.34
CA GLY A 191 14.55 0.66 4.14
C GLY A 191 13.80 1.05 5.42
N VAL A 192 12.48 0.87 5.47
CA VAL A 192 11.62 1.23 6.62
C VAL A 192 11.98 0.45 7.89
N TRP A 193 12.53 -0.75 7.75
CA TRP A 193 12.86 -1.63 8.87
C TRP A 193 14.03 -1.16 9.73
N ALA A 194 14.84 -0.21 9.22
CA ALA A 194 15.94 0.37 10.00
C ALA A 194 15.44 1.16 11.22
N SER A 195 14.24 1.73 11.12
CA SER A 195 13.65 2.60 12.15
C SER A 195 12.20 2.24 12.49
N ASP A 196 11.73 1.04 12.08
CA ASP A 196 10.36 0.59 12.37
C ASP A 196 10.08 0.51 13.86
N ALA A 197 9.02 1.19 14.30
CA ALA A 197 8.53 1.22 15.66
C ALA A 197 7.17 0.52 15.82
N THR A 198 6.70 -0.18 14.79
CA THR A 198 5.35 -0.76 14.75
C THR A 198 5.10 -1.73 15.90
N THR A 199 6.06 -2.63 16.18
CA THR A 199 5.95 -3.63 17.25
C THR A 199 6.74 -3.27 18.49
N SER A 200 7.83 -2.49 18.35
CA SER A 200 8.66 -2.06 19.47
C SER A 200 8.05 -0.93 20.31
N GLY A 201 7.13 -0.17 19.74
CA GLY A 201 6.40 0.92 20.40
C GLY A 201 6.75 2.30 19.85
N ALA A 202 5.74 3.01 19.40
CA ALA A 202 5.80 4.38 18.90
C ALA A 202 5.24 5.35 19.97
N THR A 203 6.09 6.20 20.53
CA THR A 203 5.68 7.21 21.52
C THR A 203 5.34 8.51 20.83
N ILE A 204 4.11 9.01 21.02
CA ILE A 204 3.58 10.19 20.35
C ILE A 204 3.33 11.28 21.39
N GLN A 205 4.16 12.31 21.40
CA GLN A 205 4.01 13.48 22.27
C GLN A 205 3.45 14.69 21.49
N THR A 206 3.76 14.73 20.21
CA THR A 206 3.35 15.78 19.27
C THR A 206 2.88 15.17 17.95
N LEU A 207 2.17 15.95 17.14
CA LEU A 207 1.80 15.51 15.80
C LEU A 207 3.04 15.31 14.92
N ALA A 208 4.10 16.10 15.12
CA ALA A 208 5.37 15.96 14.41
C ALA A 208 6.06 14.60 14.69
N ASP A 209 5.88 14.02 15.88
CA ASP A 209 6.39 12.67 16.14
C ASP A 209 5.76 11.68 15.16
N LEU A 210 4.42 11.77 14.98
CA LEU A 210 3.70 10.89 14.07
C LEU A 210 4.06 11.13 12.59
N THR A 211 4.25 12.39 12.18
CA THR A 211 4.43 12.74 10.76
C THR A 211 5.88 12.70 10.31
N ASP A 212 6.84 13.13 11.15
CA ASP A 212 8.20 13.42 10.71
C ASP A 212 9.23 12.42 11.25
N HIS A 213 8.90 11.69 12.32
CA HIS A 213 9.91 10.91 13.06
C HIS A 213 9.60 9.42 13.16
N LEU A 214 8.32 9.04 13.35
CA LEU A 214 7.95 7.66 13.59
C LEU A 214 7.69 6.90 12.30
N VAL A 215 8.41 5.81 12.14
CA VAL A 215 8.17 4.84 11.07
C VAL A 215 7.33 3.73 11.64
N ILE A 216 6.07 3.66 11.24
CA ILE A 216 5.09 2.65 11.66
C ILE A 216 4.28 2.18 10.47
N MET A 217 3.68 0.99 10.58
CA MET A 217 2.78 0.44 9.56
C MET A 217 1.74 1.50 9.12
N PRO A 218 1.58 1.77 7.81
CA PRO A 218 0.68 2.82 7.31
C PRO A 218 -0.77 2.66 7.76
N LYS A 219 -1.26 1.43 7.89
CA LYS A 219 -2.62 1.21 8.43
C LYS A 219 -2.77 1.71 9.86
N LEU A 220 -1.77 1.52 10.71
CA LEU A 220 -1.79 2.07 12.08
C LEU A 220 -1.69 3.60 12.05
N PHE A 221 -0.81 4.16 11.20
CA PHE A 221 -0.71 5.60 10.99
C PHE A 221 -2.05 6.21 10.57
N ARG A 222 -2.73 5.65 9.57
CA ARG A 222 -4.04 6.16 9.12
C ARG A 222 -5.07 6.18 10.24
N ARG A 223 -5.12 5.16 11.10
CA ARG A 223 -6.03 5.13 12.25
C ARG A 223 -5.69 6.17 13.30
N LEU A 224 -4.42 6.41 13.56
CA LEU A 224 -3.97 7.51 14.45
C LEU A 224 -4.32 8.88 13.86
N ALA A 225 -4.05 9.08 12.57
CA ALA A 225 -4.38 10.33 11.87
C ALA A 225 -5.89 10.65 11.90
N GLU A 226 -6.73 9.65 11.64
CA GLU A 226 -8.19 9.76 11.72
C GLU A 226 -8.65 10.09 13.15
N TYR A 227 -8.07 9.44 14.15
CA TYR A 227 -8.40 9.67 15.55
C TYR A 227 -8.02 11.08 16.00
N PHE A 228 -6.80 11.54 15.69
CA PHE A 228 -6.36 12.89 16.04
C PHE A 228 -7.13 13.99 15.31
N ALA A 229 -7.63 13.70 14.11
CA ALA A 229 -8.50 14.63 13.38
C ALA A 229 -9.83 14.89 14.10
N LEU A 230 -10.30 13.97 14.95
CA LEU A 230 -11.50 14.18 15.79
C LEU A 230 -11.22 15.07 17.00
N GLY A 231 -9.97 15.06 17.49
CA GLY A 231 -9.55 15.76 18.72
C GLY A 231 -9.10 17.20 18.52
N ALA A 232 -9.33 17.83 17.36
CA ALA A 232 -8.91 19.20 17.06
C ALA A 232 -7.41 19.49 17.32
N GLY A 233 -6.57 18.47 17.13
CA GLY A 233 -5.11 18.57 17.30
C GLY A 233 -4.57 18.06 18.63
N ASP A 234 -5.42 17.56 19.51
CA ASP A 234 -4.99 16.79 20.69
C ASP A 234 -4.44 15.42 20.22
N VAL A 235 -3.23 15.07 20.66
CA VAL A 235 -2.57 13.79 20.35
C VAL A 235 -2.65 12.78 21.50
N SER A 236 -3.55 13.00 22.47
CA SER A 236 -3.81 12.05 23.56
C SER A 236 -4.33 10.73 23.03
N LEU A 237 -3.74 9.61 23.45
CA LEU A 237 -4.17 8.26 23.08
C LEU A 237 -5.25 7.67 23.99
N ALA A 238 -5.76 8.42 24.97
CA ALA A 238 -6.68 7.90 26.00
C ALA A 238 -7.97 7.27 25.46
N GLY A 239 -8.46 7.72 24.29
CA GLY A 239 -9.65 7.17 23.64
C GLY A 239 -9.37 6.29 22.42
N PHE A 240 -8.10 6.06 22.04
CA PHE A 240 -7.74 5.44 20.78
C PHE A 240 -8.22 3.99 20.67
N MET A 241 -8.17 3.21 21.74
CA MET A 241 -8.66 1.83 21.72
C MET A 241 -10.18 1.74 21.47
N ALA A 242 -10.97 2.64 22.08
CA ALA A 242 -12.40 2.71 21.82
C ALA A 242 -12.71 3.15 20.38
N PHE A 243 -11.90 4.07 19.85
CA PHE A 243 -11.98 4.50 18.46
C PHE A 243 -11.70 3.33 17.50
N LEU A 244 -10.64 2.56 17.70
CA LEU A 244 -10.32 1.38 16.88
C LEU A 244 -11.46 0.34 16.91
N ALA A 245 -11.99 0.03 18.08
CA ALA A 245 -13.11 -0.89 18.23
C ALA A 245 -14.35 -0.45 17.44
N SER A 246 -14.59 0.88 17.32
CA SER A 246 -15.72 1.43 16.55
C SER A 246 -15.55 1.32 15.04
N HIS A 247 -14.31 1.18 14.53
CA HIS A 247 -14.02 1.10 13.10
C HIS A 247 -14.25 -0.29 12.49
N ASN A 248 -14.37 -1.34 13.34
CA ASN A 248 -14.64 -2.71 12.92
C ASN A 248 -13.69 -3.24 11.81
N ASP A 249 -12.41 -2.83 11.85
CA ASP A 249 -11.39 -3.40 10.98
C ASP A 249 -11.17 -4.87 11.36
N ARG A 250 -11.66 -5.78 10.52
CA ARG A 250 -11.55 -7.23 10.75
C ARG A 250 -10.26 -7.79 10.18
N LEU A 251 -9.68 -8.75 10.88
CA LEU A 251 -8.49 -9.45 10.45
C LEU A 251 -8.44 -10.89 11.00
N TYR A 252 -7.56 -11.69 10.42
CA TYR A 252 -7.15 -12.99 10.95
C TYR A 252 -5.73 -12.86 11.49
N VAL A 253 -5.47 -13.41 12.67
CA VAL A 253 -4.13 -13.62 13.21
C VAL A 253 -3.72 -15.05 12.86
N ILE A 254 -2.68 -15.19 12.02
CA ILE A 254 -2.27 -16.49 11.45
C ILE A 254 -1.80 -17.43 12.57
N SER A 255 -0.94 -16.93 13.47
CA SER A 255 -0.38 -17.70 14.59
C SER A 255 -1.44 -18.18 15.58
N ASP A 256 -2.50 -17.38 15.79
CA ASP A 256 -3.58 -17.69 16.72
C ASP A 256 -4.71 -18.49 16.06
N GLY A 257 -4.76 -18.51 14.72
CA GLY A 257 -5.73 -19.26 13.92
C GLY A 257 -7.17 -18.77 14.04
N HIS A 258 -7.41 -17.50 14.42
CA HIS A 258 -8.76 -16.97 14.53
C HIS A 258 -8.93 -15.56 13.98
N ALA A 259 -10.17 -15.16 13.70
CA ALA A 259 -10.55 -13.84 13.27
C ALA A 259 -10.83 -12.92 14.47
N THR A 260 -10.39 -11.68 14.37
CA THR A 260 -10.58 -10.67 15.41
C THR A 260 -10.68 -9.25 14.83
N GLY A 261 -10.69 -8.22 15.67
CA GLY A 261 -10.62 -6.81 15.29
C GLY A 261 -9.20 -6.28 15.37
N PHE A 262 -8.91 -5.20 14.65
CA PHE A 262 -7.61 -4.55 14.69
C PHE A 262 -7.29 -3.98 16.09
N ASP A 263 -8.32 -3.56 16.82
CA ASP A 263 -8.24 -3.12 18.21
C ASP A 263 -7.63 -4.17 19.16
N THR A 264 -7.78 -5.46 18.86
CA THR A 264 -7.28 -6.54 19.74
C THR A 264 -5.78 -6.82 19.57
N VAL A 265 -5.19 -6.36 18.47
CA VAL A 265 -3.76 -6.52 18.17
C VAL A 265 -2.98 -5.22 18.33
N VAL A 266 -3.64 -4.15 18.76
CA VAL A 266 -3.03 -2.87 19.13
C VAL A 266 -3.01 -2.76 20.65
N GLU A 267 -1.93 -2.25 21.21
CA GLU A 267 -1.77 -1.93 22.62
C GLU A 267 -1.39 -0.47 22.78
N VAL A 268 -1.97 0.19 23.77
CA VAL A 268 -1.65 1.57 24.16
C VAL A 268 -1.22 1.59 25.62
N ASP A 269 -0.03 2.11 25.88
CA ASP A 269 0.49 2.38 27.24
C ASP A 269 0.89 3.87 27.34
N GLY A 270 0.08 4.66 28.02
CA GLY A 270 0.24 6.10 28.06
C GLY A 270 0.16 6.74 26.68
N GLN A 271 1.26 7.30 26.21
CA GLN A 271 1.40 7.89 24.86
C GLN A 271 2.18 7.01 23.90
N THR A 272 2.34 5.73 24.22
CA THR A 272 3.01 4.75 23.37
C THR A 272 1.99 3.77 22.79
N VAL A 273 2.04 3.56 21.49
CA VAL A 273 1.19 2.60 20.76
C VAL A 273 2.06 1.58 20.04
N ARG A 274 1.62 0.32 20.00
CA ARG A 274 2.31 -0.74 19.26
C ARG A 274 1.34 -1.81 18.76
N LEU A 275 1.77 -2.56 17.75
CA LEU A 275 1.17 -3.86 17.43
C LEU A 275 1.75 -4.93 18.35
N THR A 276 0.88 -5.85 18.78
CA THR A 276 1.24 -7.01 19.62
C THR A 276 1.56 -8.25 18.78
N ARG A 277 1.50 -8.12 17.46
CA ARG A 277 1.78 -9.16 16.47
C ARG A 277 2.63 -8.58 15.35
N GLU A 278 3.46 -9.42 14.72
CA GLU A 278 4.20 -9.05 13.53
C GLU A 278 3.24 -8.71 12.38
N VAL A 279 3.59 -7.75 11.55
CA VAL A 279 2.75 -7.30 10.43
C VAL A 279 2.44 -8.44 9.44
N THR A 280 3.38 -9.39 9.27
CA THR A 280 3.22 -10.57 8.43
C THR A 280 2.29 -11.64 9.01
N ASP A 281 1.95 -11.53 10.28
CA ASP A 281 1.01 -12.43 10.99
C ASP A 281 -0.46 -12.00 10.82
N LEU A 282 -0.70 -10.83 10.22
CA LEU A 282 -2.01 -10.22 10.07
C LEU A 282 -2.54 -10.36 8.64
N ILE A 283 -3.79 -10.85 8.51
CA ILE A 283 -4.53 -10.87 7.24
C ILE A 283 -5.79 -10.05 7.41
N PHE A 284 -5.83 -8.89 6.78
CA PHE A 284 -7.01 -8.00 6.83
C PHE A 284 -8.15 -8.53 5.95
N VAL A 285 -9.37 -8.32 6.39
CA VAL A 285 -10.56 -8.59 5.58
C VAL A 285 -10.89 -7.32 4.80
N GLU A 286 -11.11 -7.46 3.48
CA GLU A 286 -11.60 -6.35 2.67
C GLU A 286 -12.97 -5.91 3.17
N GLY A 287 -13.14 -4.61 3.36
CA GLY A 287 -14.38 -3.98 3.80
C GLY A 287 -15.26 -3.54 2.62
#